data_8280ef672da03bd746fab7de7521e1c0
#
_entry.id   8280ef672da03bd746fab7de7521e1c0
#
_cell.length_a   1.000
_cell.length_b   1.000
_cell.length_c   1.000
_cell.angle_alpha   90.00
_cell.angle_beta   90.00
_cell.angle_gamma   90.00
#
_symmetry.space_group_name_H-M   'P 1'
#
loop_
_entity.id
_entity.type
_entity.pdbx_description
1 polymer ?
#
loop_
_entity_poly.entity_id
_entity_poly.type
_entity_poly.pdbx_seq_one_letter_code
_entity_poly.pdbx_strand_id
1 'polypeptide(L)'
;MALSKERHQELMDILERTSMRPKGAKAPEYPQEYKDYRTLCTEEIVKRTVDDYEYTFYIYRAKNRTENCPIHINIHGGGFVAPHMECDTLYSCYLADRLGGGPGLHHLSGGSVAGGI
;
A
#
# COMPACT_ATOMS: atom_id res chain seq x y z
N MET A 1 21.28 -2.52 3.25
CA MET A 1 22.05 -2.95 2.06
C MET A 1 21.05 -3.37 0.99
N ALA A 2 21.07 -2.70 -0.14
CA ALA A 2 20.18 -3.05 -1.25
C ALA A 2 20.68 -4.32 -1.95
N LEU A 3 19.78 -5.18 -2.38
CA LEU A 3 20.12 -6.36 -3.21
C LEU A 3 20.54 -5.91 -4.59
N SER A 4 21.51 -6.59 -5.20
CA SER A 4 21.82 -6.38 -6.61
C SER A 4 20.62 -6.75 -7.48
N LYS A 5 20.55 -6.20 -8.70
CA LYS A 5 19.46 -6.53 -9.64
C LYS A 5 19.39 -8.03 -9.95
N GLU A 6 20.57 -8.66 -10.11
CA GLU A 6 20.66 -10.11 -10.35
C GLU A 6 20.11 -10.91 -9.18
N ARG A 7 20.45 -10.51 -7.96
CA ARG A 7 19.95 -11.19 -6.75
C ARG A 7 18.45 -10.99 -6.55
N HIS A 8 17.96 -9.82 -6.88
CA HIS A 8 16.53 -9.55 -6.87
C HIS A 8 15.80 -10.46 -7.86
N GLN A 9 16.29 -10.55 -9.10
CA GLN A 9 15.70 -11.42 -10.12
C GLN A 9 15.72 -12.89 -9.71
N GLU A 10 16.84 -13.36 -9.16
CA GLU A 10 16.96 -14.74 -8.64
C GLU A 10 15.88 -15.03 -7.57
N LEU A 11 15.67 -14.10 -6.65
CA LEU A 11 14.63 -14.24 -5.63
C LEU A 11 13.22 -14.27 -6.22
N MET A 12 12.96 -13.43 -7.22
CA MET A 12 11.67 -13.44 -7.91
C MET A 12 11.42 -14.78 -8.63
N ASP A 13 12.45 -15.33 -9.28
CA ASP A 13 12.35 -16.63 -9.95
C ASP A 13 12.11 -17.78 -8.95
N ILE A 14 12.76 -17.73 -7.79
CA ILE A 14 12.52 -18.69 -6.71
C ILE A 14 11.08 -18.59 -6.21
N LEU A 15 10.59 -17.38 -5.97
CA LEU A 15 9.22 -17.17 -5.52
C LEU A 15 8.20 -17.66 -6.52
N GLU A 16 8.40 -17.39 -7.81
CA GLU A 16 7.49 -17.87 -8.85
C GLU A 16 7.43 -19.41 -8.87
N ARG A 17 8.58 -20.06 -8.70
CA ARG A 17 8.65 -21.54 -8.66
C ARG A 17 8.08 -22.15 -7.39
N THR A 18 8.17 -21.45 -6.26
CA THR A 18 7.74 -21.96 -4.95
C THR A 18 6.39 -21.39 -4.51
N SER A 19 5.81 -20.49 -5.29
CA SER A 19 4.52 -19.89 -4.97
C SER A 19 3.43 -20.95 -4.87
N MET A 20 2.67 -20.89 -3.79
CA MET A 20 1.46 -21.69 -3.63
C MET A 20 0.30 -21.24 -4.52
N ARG A 21 0.44 -20.09 -5.19
CA ARG A 21 -0.54 -19.61 -6.16
C ARG A 21 -0.18 -20.11 -7.54
N PRO A 22 -1.08 -20.81 -8.22
CA PRO A 22 -0.86 -21.21 -9.60
C PRO A 22 -0.61 -20.01 -10.50
N LYS A 23 0.27 -20.14 -11.49
CA LYS A 23 0.47 -19.14 -12.52
C LYS A 23 -0.86 -18.83 -13.20
N GLY A 24 -1.28 -17.57 -13.24
CA GLY A 24 -2.57 -17.15 -13.78
C GLY A 24 -3.75 -17.22 -12.81
N ALA A 25 -3.51 -17.51 -11.53
CA ALA A 25 -4.55 -17.39 -10.52
C ALA A 25 -5.09 -15.95 -10.47
N LYS A 26 -6.42 -15.81 -10.50
CA LYS A 26 -7.05 -14.50 -10.37
C LYS A 26 -6.74 -13.90 -9.00
N ALA A 27 -6.52 -12.59 -8.97
CA ALA A 27 -6.45 -11.85 -7.71
C ALA A 27 -7.76 -12.08 -6.90
N PRO A 28 -7.67 -12.08 -5.56
CA PRO A 28 -8.88 -12.18 -4.74
C PRO A 28 -9.88 -11.10 -5.12
N GLU A 29 -11.12 -11.46 -5.30
CA GLU A 29 -12.18 -10.50 -5.49
C GLU A 29 -12.72 -10.05 -4.13
N TYR A 30 -12.70 -8.73 -3.89
CA TYR A 30 -13.20 -8.17 -2.65
C TYR A 30 -14.68 -7.82 -2.77
N PRO A 31 -15.47 -7.97 -1.68
CA PRO A 31 -16.83 -7.46 -1.64
C PRO A 31 -16.90 -5.98 -2.01
N GLN A 32 -18.00 -5.57 -2.64
CA GLN A 32 -18.17 -4.18 -3.07
C GLN A 32 -18.04 -3.17 -1.93
N GLU A 33 -18.50 -3.53 -0.74
CA GLU A 33 -18.33 -2.71 0.46
C GLU A 33 -16.86 -2.32 0.71
N TYR A 34 -15.93 -3.25 0.54
CA TYR A 34 -14.51 -2.96 0.70
C TYR A 34 -13.94 -2.14 -0.47
N LYS A 35 -14.37 -2.44 -1.69
CA LYS A 35 -13.96 -1.66 -2.88
C LYS A 35 -14.38 -0.20 -2.76
N ASP A 36 -15.51 0.07 -2.14
CA ASP A 36 -16.04 1.42 -1.94
C ASP A 36 -15.16 2.29 -1.03
N TYR A 37 -14.27 1.69 -0.23
CA TYR A 37 -13.32 2.47 0.58
C TYR A 37 -12.41 3.37 -0.27
N ARG A 38 -12.11 3.01 -1.51
CA ARG A 38 -11.36 3.87 -2.42
C ARG A 38 -12.01 5.23 -2.64
N THR A 39 -13.33 5.28 -2.61
CA THR A 39 -14.09 6.52 -2.85
C THR A 39 -13.96 7.53 -1.70
N LEU A 40 -13.50 7.08 -0.54
CA LEU A 40 -13.32 7.91 0.65
C LEU A 40 -12.04 8.74 0.64
N CYS A 41 -11.11 8.42 -0.25
CA CYS A 41 -9.78 9.03 -0.31
C CYS A 41 -9.43 9.50 -1.71
N THR A 42 -8.48 10.44 -1.78
CA THR A 42 -7.71 10.72 -2.99
C THR A 42 -6.40 9.96 -2.95
N GLU A 43 -5.92 9.47 -4.08
CA GLU A 43 -4.66 8.74 -4.22
C GLU A 43 -3.63 9.60 -4.95
N GLU A 44 -2.41 9.65 -4.41
CA GLU A 44 -1.24 10.20 -5.08
C GLU A 44 -0.15 9.12 -5.10
N ILE A 45 0.43 8.91 -6.28
CA ILE A 45 1.53 7.94 -6.45
C ILE A 45 2.81 8.73 -6.64
N VAL A 46 3.78 8.52 -5.77
CA VAL A 46 5.09 9.20 -5.79
C VAL A 46 6.18 8.18 -6.00
N LYS A 47 7.02 8.41 -7.00
CA LYS A 47 8.19 7.58 -7.27
C LYS A 47 9.47 8.32 -6.88
N ARG A 48 10.39 7.59 -6.24
CA ARG A 48 11.71 8.10 -5.86
C ARG A 48 12.76 7.04 -6.18
N THR A 49 13.90 7.49 -6.64
CA THR A 49 15.06 6.64 -6.89
C THR A 49 16.13 6.90 -5.85
N VAL A 50 16.57 5.86 -5.17
CA VAL A 50 17.66 5.91 -4.20
C VAL A 50 18.59 4.73 -4.49
N ASP A 51 19.88 4.98 -4.68
CA ASP A 51 20.89 3.95 -4.97
C ASP A 51 20.47 3.01 -6.12
N ASP A 52 20.03 3.57 -7.24
CA ASP A 52 19.56 2.85 -8.45
C ASP A 52 18.27 2.00 -8.25
N TYR A 53 17.61 2.10 -7.10
CA TYR A 53 16.33 1.47 -6.87
C TYR A 53 15.20 2.49 -6.95
N GLU A 54 14.13 2.15 -7.66
CA GLU A 54 12.91 2.94 -7.69
C GLU A 54 11.98 2.48 -6.57
N TYR A 55 11.58 3.41 -5.73
CA TYR A 55 10.58 3.22 -4.68
C TYR A 55 9.30 3.91 -5.08
N THR A 56 8.17 3.25 -4.86
CA THR A 56 6.86 3.81 -5.09
C THR A 56 6.14 3.99 -3.76
N PHE A 57 5.66 5.20 -3.51
CA PHE A 57 4.85 5.54 -2.35
C PHE A 57 3.44 5.83 -2.81
N TYR A 58 2.47 5.26 -2.11
CA TYR A 58 1.05 5.50 -2.31
C TYR A 58 0.55 6.35 -1.14
N ILE A 59 0.05 7.54 -1.45
CA ILE A 59 -0.44 8.48 -0.44
C ILE A 59 -1.95 8.57 -0.58
N TYR A 60 -2.65 8.17 0.46
CA TYR A 60 -4.11 8.23 0.53
C TYR A 60 -4.53 9.33 1.49
N ARG A 61 -5.27 10.30 0.98
CA ARG A 61 -5.77 11.43 1.78
C ARG A 61 -7.28 11.30 1.89
N ALA A 62 -7.78 11.16 3.11
CA ALA A 62 -9.22 11.13 3.34
C ALA A 62 -9.85 12.46 2.91
N LYS A 63 -10.98 12.37 2.23
CA LYS A 63 -11.74 13.56 1.80
C LYS A 63 -12.29 14.35 2.98
N ASN A 64 -12.52 13.67 4.12
CA ASN A 64 -13.02 14.25 5.37
C ASN A 64 -11.92 14.68 6.35
N ARG A 65 -10.65 14.69 5.92
CA ARG A 65 -9.52 15.01 6.80
C ARG A 65 -9.59 16.43 7.35
N THR A 66 -9.06 16.60 8.56
CA THR A 66 -8.82 17.90 9.19
C THR A 66 -7.39 18.39 8.92
N GLU A 67 -7.11 19.69 9.11
CA GLU A 67 -5.79 20.30 8.84
C GLU A 67 -4.66 19.69 9.66
N ASN A 68 -4.93 19.26 10.88
CA ASN A 68 -3.93 18.75 11.82
C ASN A 68 -4.00 17.23 12.00
N CYS A 69 -4.44 16.51 10.98
CA CYS A 69 -4.50 15.06 11.07
C CYS A 69 -3.08 14.46 11.00
N PRO A 70 -2.77 13.49 11.88
CA PRO A 70 -1.49 12.80 11.85
C PRO A 70 -1.35 11.90 10.61
N ILE A 71 -0.11 11.49 10.33
CA ILE A 71 0.21 10.60 9.22
C ILE A 71 0.34 9.18 9.77
N HIS A 72 -0.33 8.23 9.13
CA HIS A 72 -0.14 6.81 9.34
C HIS A 72 0.74 6.23 8.24
N ILE A 73 1.78 5.52 8.60
CA ILE A 73 2.67 4.84 7.65
C ILE A 73 2.39 3.35 7.71
N ASN A 74 1.96 2.79 6.58
CA ASN A 74 1.77 1.36 6.41
C ASN A 74 2.88 0.79 5.52
N ILE A 75 3.57 -0.21 6.03
CA ILE A 75 4.57 -0.96 5.26
C ILE A 75 4.01 -2.37 5.09
N HIS A 76 3.59 -2.70 3.87
CA HIS A 76 2.98 -4.00 3.60
C HIS A 76 4.00 -5.13 3.72
N GLY A 77 3.52 -6.30 4.09
CA GLY A 77 4.31 -7.53 4.10
C GLY A 77 4.61 -8.06 2.70
N GLY A 78 5.36 -9.13 2.61
CA GLY A 78 5.63 -9.81 1.35
C GLY A 78 7.08 -10.21 1.13
N GLY A 79 7.90 -10.23 2.19
CA GLY A 79 9.29 -10.68 2.11
C GLY A 79 10.16 -9.84 1.18
N PHE A 80 9.86 -8.56 1.06
CA PHE A 80 10.55 -7.59 0.18
C PHE A 80 10.39 -7.83 -1.33
N VAL A 81 9.53 -8.74 -1.74
CA VAL A 81 9.36 -9.13 -3.14
C VAL A 81 7.91 -9.05 -3.62
N ALA A 82 6.95 -9.07 -2.71
CA ALA A 82 5.55 -8.87 -3.08
C ALA A 82 5.27 -7.39 -3.38
N PRO A 83 4.56 -7.10 -4.48
CA PRO A 83 4.20 -5.72 -4.80
C PRO A 83 3.07 -5.21 -3.91
N HIS A 84 2.86 -3.90 -3.95
CA HIS A 84 1.65 -3.28 -3.45
C HIS A 84 0.41 -3.89 -4.13
N MET A 85 -0.59 -4.24 -3.34
CA MET A 85 -1.80 -4.92 -3.82
C MET A 85 -3.05 -4.10 -3.49
N GLU A 86 -4.17 -4.48 -4.09
CA GLU A 86 -5.45 -3.81 -3.84
C GLU A 86 -5.84 -3.81 -2.36
N CYS A 87 -5.56 -4.89 -1.62
CA CYS A 87 -5.84 -4.95 -0.19
C CYS A 87 -5.10 -3.86 0.59
N ASP A 88 -3.88 -3.52 0.19
CA ASP A 88 -3.11 -2.44 0.83
C ASP A 88 -3.77 -1.08 0.60
N THR A 89 -4.28 -0.83 -0.60
CA THR A 89 -5.04 0.37 -0.94
C THR A 89 -6.32 0.47 -0.14
N LEU A 90 -7.13 -0.59 -0.13
CA LEU A 90 -8.43 -0.60 0.56
C LEU A 90 -8.26 -0.42 2.07
N TYR A 91 -7.28 -1.11 2.65
CA TYR A 91 -6.96 -0.96 4.07
C TYR A 91 -6.49 0.45 4.41
N SER A 92 -5.61 1.01 3.58
CA SER A 92 -5.10 2.37 3.76
C SER A 92 -6.21 3.43 3.65
N CYS A 93 -7.11 3.29 2.69
CA CYS A 93 -8.25 4.18 2.54
C CYS A 93 -9.22 4.07 3.72
N TYR A 94 -9.49 2.86 4.18
CA TYR A 94 -10.33 2.62 5.37
C TYR A 94 -9.74 3.31 6.60
N LEU A 95 -8.45 3.10 6.85
CA LEU A 95 -7.77 3.75 7.98
C LEU A 95 -7.77 5.27 7.85
N ALA A 96 -7.41 5.79 6.68
CA ALA A 96 -7.36 7.24 6.46
C ALA A 96 -8.72 7.90 6.74
N ASP A 97 -9.81 7.29 6.30
CA ASP A 97 -11.17 7.78 6.56
C ASP A 97 -11.50 7.75 8.06
N ARG A 98 -11.26 6.61 8.71
CA ARG A 98 -11.57 6.42 10.14
C ARG A 98 -10.72 7.29 11.05
N LEU A 99 -9.50 7.57 10.65
CA LEU A 99 -8.52 8.30 11.43
C LEU A 99 -8.43 9.78 11.03
N GLY A 100 -9.01 10.15 9.90
CA GLY A 100 -8.86 11.47 9.27
C GLY A 100 -9.69 12.60 9.86
N GLY A 101 -10.52 12.37 10.87
CA GLY A 101 -11.20 13.48 11.54
C GLY A 101 -12.70 13.35 11.71
N GLY A 102 -13.22 12.15 11.79
CA GLY A 102 -14.59 11.96 12.26
C GLY A 102 -14.77 12.51 13.67
N PRO A 103 -15.97 13.01 14.03
CA PRO A 103 -16.20 13.56 15.37
C PRO A 103 -15.91 12.49 16.43
N GLY A 104 -14.94 12.75 17.30
CA GLY A 104 -14.54 11.88 18.40
C GLY A 104 -13.25 11.08 18.21
N LEU A 105 -12.62 11.12 17.03
CA LEU A 105 -11.33 10.46 16.77
C LEU A 105 -10.28 11.51 16.41
N HIS A 106 -9.88 12.29 17.39
CA HIS A 106 -9.02 13.46 17.19
C HIS A 106 -7.52 13.16 17.00
N HIS A 107 -7.09 11.92 16.90
CA HIS A 107 -5.66 11.66 17.00
C HIS A 107 -5.06 10.90 15.85
N LEU A 108 -5.79 10.62 14.79
CA LEU A 108 -5.22 9.66 13.86
C LEU A 108 -5.53 10.03 12.42
N SER A 109 -4.54 10.34 11.77
CA SER A 109 -4.11 10.49 10.38
C SER A 109 -5.11 10.70 9.24
N GLY A 110 -4.82 11.71 8.45
CA GLY A 110 -5.41 11.93 7.14
C GLY A 110 -4.68 11.31 5.98
N GLY A 111 -3.70 10.45 6.20
CA GLY A 111 -2.97 9.83 5.11
C GLY A 111 -2.37 8.50 5.49
N SER A 112 -2.36 7.57 4.55
CA SER A 112 -1.60 6.35 4.64
C SER A 112 -0.58 6.31 3.51
N VAL A 113 0.65 5.98 3.84
CA VAL A 113 1.70 5.77 2.86
C VAL A 113 2.02 4.29 2.86
N ALA A 114 1.77 3.63 1.74
CA ALA A 114 2.20 2.26 1.54
C ALA A 114 3.43 2.26 0.64
N GLY A 115 4.52 1.68 1.11
CA GLY A 115 5.75 1.56 0.35
C GLY A 115 5.89 0.14 -0.21
N GLY A 116 6.34 0.05 -1.47
CA GLY A 116 6.69 -1.21 -2.12
C GLY A 116 8.05 -1.09 -2.81
N ILE A 117 8.75 -2.16 -2.84
CA ILE A 117 9.99 -2.29 -3.61
C ILE A 117 9.64 -2.67 -5.03
#